data_096204a6f1627556c4e9fc2537bda872
#
_entry.id   096204a6f1627556c4e9fc2537bda872
#
_cell.length_a   1.000
_cell.length_b   1.000
_cell.length_c   1.000
_cell.angle_alpha   90.00
_cell.angle_beta   90.00
_cell.angle_gamma   90.00
#
_symmetry.space_group_name_H-M   'P 1'
#
loop_
_entity.id
_entity.type
_entity.pdbx_description
1 polymer ?
#
loop_
_entity_poly.entity_id
_entity_poly.type
_entity_poly.pdbx_seq_one_letter_code
_entity_poly.pdbx_strand_id
1 'polypeptide(L)'
;MDIVSQLEAVMPTELVGSVVRTAGMTVSVADFPAPVGALAEIRRQTGPPLAAEVIGFRDELTVLYPFRELVGVRRGNRVRLTRTSRWLRVGNELLGRVIDAQGKAVDGKAEPALSDRTSFRRQPPHPCDRPRIRAALTTGIRAIDGLLTCGKGQRMGVFSASGVGKSVLLGMMARHTDADVIVICLVGERGREVNEFIERELGPAGLARSVVVVATSNEPALVRVHAASTATAIAEYFRDQGKDVLLLMDSLTRFALAQREIGLAAGEPPTTRGYPPSVFALMPQLVERTGRSPQGSITAFYAVLVEADDPNEPISDAVRGLLDGHVWLSRKLASRGHYPAIDVLESLSRLMPDVTSDEHRQAAVTIRQLLAAYRDHEDLISIGAYRRGANPTVDVAVDMQEPIHGYLCQRVEERSTAEESSGSLLRLKREAAQRLGAAQSASAAGQSPPGAAQAAPRAQPGAPTPAASPR
;
A
#
# COMPACT_ATOMS: atom_id res chain seq x y z
N MET A 1 11.62 17.28 26.29
CA MET A 1 11.73 18.52 25.47
C MET A 1 12.06 19.62 26.44
N ASP A 2 13.16 20.33 26.21
CA ASP A 2 13.63 21.37 27.08
C ASP A 2 12.66 22.57 27.09
N ILE A 3 12.49 23.20 28.26
CA ILE A 3 11.64 24.38 28.47
C ILE A 3 12.06 25.52 27.51
N VAL A 4 13.34 25.63 27.17
CA VAL A 4 13.86 26.62 26.21
C VAL A 4 13.25 26.42 24.83
N SER A 5 13.22 25.20 24.31
CA SER A 5 12.58 24.91 23.02
C SER A 5 11.06 25.16 23.03
N GLN A 6 10.42 25.09 24.19
CA GLN A 6 9.00 25.42 24.33
C GLN A 6 8.78 26.95 24.35
N LEU A 7 9.70 27.70 24.97
CA LEU A 7 9.65 29.14 25.00
C LEU A 7 9.99 29.78 23.65
N GLU A 8 10.91 29.21 22.88
CA GLU A 8 11.23 29.63 21.51
C GLU A 8 10.03 29.48 20.55
N ALA A 9 9.12 28.55 20.85
CA ALA A 9 7.88 28.35 20.08
C ALA A 9 6.75 29.33 20.49
N VAL A 10 6.93 30.10 21.56
CA VAL A 10 5.96 31.08 22.05
C VAL A 10 6.30 32.46 21.53
N MET A 11 5.45 33.01 20.65
CA MET A 11 5.57 34.41 20.25
C MET A 11 5.11 35.31 21.38
N PRO A 12 5.97 36.20 21.89
CA PRO A 12 5.64 37.11 22.99
C PRO A 12 4.65 38.25 22.60
N THR A 13 4.38 38.40 21.30
CA THR A 13 3.48 39.44 20.77
C THR A 13 2.37 38.84 19.93
N GLU A 14 1.18 39.39 19.98
CA GLU A 14 0.04 38.98 19.15
C GLU A 14 0.27 39.40 17.70
N LEU A 15 0.54 38.45 16.79
CA LEU A 15 0.55 38.75 15.36
C LEU A 15 -0.87 38.70 14.82
N VAL A 16 -1.31 39.81 14.25
CA VAL A 16 -2.66 40.02 13.76
C VAL A 16 -2.63 40.60 12.35
N GLY A 17 -3.45 40.01 11.47
CA GLY A 17 -3.67 40.51 10.11
C GLY A 17 -5.17 40.70 9.83
N SER A 18 -5.47 41.09 8.61
CA SER A 18 -6.83 41.36 8.15
C SER A 18 -7.13 40.60 6.84
N VAL A 19 -8.31 39.98 6.75
CA VAL A 19 -8.76 39.30 5.52
C VAL A 19 -8.96 40.35 4.41
N VAL A 20 -8.29 40.17 3.28
CA VAL A 20 -8.42 41.04 2.09
C VAL A 20 -9.39 40.40 1.08
N ARG A 21 -9.24 39.14 0.79
CA ARG A 21 -10.07 38.40 -0.18
C ARG A 21 -10.15 36.91 0.14
N THR A 22 -11.14 36.26 -0.44
CA THR A 22 -11.26 34.81 -0.47
C THR A 22 -11.30 34.35 -1.93
N ALA A 23 -10.71 33.16 -2.22
CA ALA A 23 -10.76 32.53 -3.54
C ALA A 23 -10.85 31.02 -3.35
N GLY A 24 -11.98 30.41 -3.74
CA GLY A 24 -12.28 29.00 -3.41
C GLY A 24 -12.19 28.78 -1.90
N MET A 25 -11.35 27.85 -1.47
CA MET A 25 -11.13 27.54 -0.05
C MET A 25 -9.96 28.35 0.57
N THR A 26 -9.35 29.30 -0.14
CA THR A 26 -8.24 30.09 0.41
C THR A 26 -8.68 31.47 0.89
N VAL A 27 -7.95 32.00 1.89
CA VAL A 27 -8.12 33.31 2.45
C VAL A 27 -6.79 34.06 2.35
N SER A 28 -6.79 35.21 1.65
CA SER A 28 -5.62 36.08 1.56
C SER A 28 -5.70 37.14 2.66
N VAL A 29 -4.62 37.30 3.42
CA VAL A 29 -4.52 38.14 4.62
C VAL A 29 -3.37 39.11 4.46
N ALA A 30 -3.66 40.40 4.70
CA ALA A 30 -2.64 41.47 4.75
C ALA A 30 -2.05 41.59 6.16
N ASP A 31 -0.82 42.12 6.22
CA ASP A 31 -0.09 42.42 7.45
C ASP A 31 0.09 41.21 8.39
N PHE A 32 0.25 40.02 7.81
CA PHE A 32 0.33 38.77 8.55
C PHE A 32 1.55 37.94 8.14
N PRO A 33 2.79 38.31 8.53
CA PRO A 33 4.03 37.64 8.15
C PRO A 33 4.26 36.34 8.98
N ALA A 34 3.24 35.44 9.05
CA ALA A 34 3.34 34.20 9.75
C ALA A 34 3.99 33.12 8.82
N PRO A 35 4.87 32.24 9.35
CA PRO A 35 5.57 31.28 8.54
C PRO A 35 4.61 30.20 7.97
N VAL A 36 5.00 29.55 6.86
CA VAL A 36 4.25 28.44 6.27
C VAL A 36 4.11 27.29 7.28
N GLY A 37 2.90 26.76 7.42
CA GLY A 37 2.54 25.75 8.41
C GLY A 37 2.10 26.29 9.76
N ALA A 38 2.16 27.62 9.97
CA ALA A 38 1.62 28.26 11.17
C ALA A 38 0.09 28.17 11.22
N LEU A 39 -0.45 28.02 12.42
CA LEU A 39 -1.89 27.99 12.67
C LEU A 39 -2.41 29.37 13.04
N ALA A 40 -3.53 29.74 12.45
CA ALA A 40 -4.20 31.02 12.69
C ALA A 40 -5.70 30.79 12.94
N GLU A 41 -6.32 31.78 13.57
CA GLU A 41 -7.76 31.88 13.76
C GLU A 41 -8.32 33.09 13.03
N ILE A 42 -9.32 32.87 12.19
CA ILE A 42 -10.08 33.95 11.53
C ILE A 42 -11.31 34.26 12.39
N ARG A 43 -11.37 35.45 12.95
CA ARG A 43 -12.54 35.89 13.71
C ARG A 43 -13.68 36.25 12.78
N ARG A 44 -14.77 35.53 12.88
CA ARG A 44 -16.00 35.78 12.13
C ARG A 44 -16.94 36.68 12.94
N GLN A 45 -17.84 37.35 12.28
CA GLN A 45 -18.83 38.18 12.98
C GLN A 45 -19.84 37.33 13.75
N THR A 46 -20.19 36.16 13.19
CA THR A 46 -21.14 35.20 13.77
C THR A 46 -20.48 33.82 13.81
N GLY A 47 -20.70 33.09 14.90
CA GLY A 47 -20.14 31.78 15.12
C GLY A 47 -18.72 31.74 15.70
N PRO A 48 -18.18 30.55 15.99
CA PRO A 48 -16.85 30.42 16.58
C PRO A 48 -15.76 30.84 15.59
N PRO A 49 -14.54 31.19 16.07
CA PRO A 49 -13.39 31.43 15.20
C PRO A 49 -13.11 30.28 14.28
N LEU A 50 -12.67 30.55 13.07
CA LEU A 50 -12.34 29.54 12.07
C LEU A 50 -10.83 29.30 12.08
N ALA A 51 -10.41 28.10 12.45
CA ALA A 51 -9.01 27.70 12.40
C ALA A 51 -8.54 27.52 10.94
N ALA A 52 -7.32 27.97 10.65
CA ALA A 52 -6.70 27.89 9.33
C ALA A 52 -5.18 27.68 9.45
N GLU A 53 -4.54 27.19 8.39
CA GLU A 53 -3.09 27.05 8.29
C GLU A 53 -2.55 27.94 7.18
N VAL A 54 -1.37 28.53 7.39
CA VAL A 54 -0.62 29.25 6.36
C VAL A 54 -0.06 28.25 5.35
N ILE A 55 -0.51 28.34 4.10
CA ILE A 55 -0.06 27.43 3.03
C ILE A 55 0.98 28.06 2.09
N GLY A 56 1.15 29.39 2.14
CA GLY A 56 2.09 30.11 1.29
C GLY A 56 1.85 31.62 1.29
N PHE A 57 2.48 32.27 0.33
CA PHE A 57 2.39 33.70 0.11
C PHE A 57 2.07 33.98 -1.36
N ARG A 58 1.32 35.04 -1.63
CA ARG A 58 1.07 35.52 -2.98
C ARG A 58 1.11 37.05 -2.95
N ASP A 59 2.04 37.59 -3.71
CA ASP A 59 2.36 39.03 -3.61
C ASP A 59 2.70 39.39 -2.14
N GLU A 60 2.14 40.42 -1.62
CA GLU A 60 2.32 40.89 -0.22
C GLU A 60 1.33 40.24 0.76
N LEU A 61 0.58 39.21 0.32
CA LEU A 61 -0.48 38.58 1.10
C LEU A 61 -0.10 37.17 1.57
N THR A 62 -0.36 36.89 2.83
CA THR A 62 -0.30 35.54 3.38
C THR A 62 -1.55 34.76 2.98
N VAL A 63 -1.37 33.54 2.42
CA VAL A 63 -2.46 32.67 2.00
C VAL A 63 -2.74 31.63 3.07
N LEU A 64 -3.95 31.65 3.61
CA LEU A 64 -4.44 30.67 4.59
C LEU A 64 -5.38 29.65 3.92
N TYR A 65 -5.33 28.40 4.40
CA TYR A 65 -6.30 27.37 4.08
C TYR A 65 -7.05 26.95 5.36
N PRO A 66 -8.37 27.08 5.43
CA PRO A 66 -9.13 26.77 6.63
C PRO A 66 -9.37 25.27 6.79
N PHE A 67 -9.61 24.84 8.04
CA PHE A 67 -9.97 23.45 8.38
C PHE A 67 -11.47 23.17 8.24
N ARG A 68 -12.28 24.18 7.92
CA ARG A 68 -13.73 24.09 7.69
C ARG A 68 -14.14 25.07 6.62
N GLU A 69 -15.40 25.04 6.21
CA GLU A 69 -15.97 25.95 5.24
C GLU A 69 -15.85 27.43 5.65
N LEU A 70 -15.73 28.31 4.66
CA LEU A 70 -15.54 29.75 4.82
C LEU A 70 -16.82 30.52 5.20
N VAL A 71 -17.91 29.84 5.55
CA VAL A 71 -19.18 30.50 5.90
C VAL A 71 -18.97 31.55 6.99
N GLY A 72 -19.42 32.78 6.73
CA GLY A 72 -19.30 33.93 7.64
C GLY A 72 -17.96 34.66 7.61
N VAL A 73 -17.01 34.26 6.77
CA VAL A 73 -15.77 35.00 6.52
C VAL A 73 -16.05 36.15 5.54
N ARG A 74 -15.58 37.37 5.87
CA ARG A 74 -15.70 38.57 5.03
C ARG A 74 -14.40 39.36 5.03
N ARG A 75 -14.27 40.27 4.07
CA ARG A 75 -13.18 41.29 4.04
C ARG A 75 -13.14 42.07 5.34
N GLY A 76 -11.94 42.29 5.87
CA GLY A 76 -11.71 43.03 7.13
C GLY A 76 -11.85 42.15 8.39
N ASN A 77 -12.18 40.85 8.27
CA ASN A 77 -12.14 39.98 9.45
C ASN A 77 -10.71 39.89 10.00
N ARG A 78 -10.58 39.99 11.32
CA ARG A 78 -9.29 39.88 12.02
C ARG A 78 -8.80 38.44 12.00
N VAL A 79 -7.52 38.26 11.68
CA VAL A 79 -6.80 36.97 11.70
C VAL A 79 -5.74 37.07 12.79
N ARG A 80 -5.65 36.05 13.63
CA ARG A 80 -4.69 36.00 14.74
C ARG A 80 -3.85 34.72 14.62
N LEU A 81 -2.54 34.86 14.79
CA LEU A 81 -1.63 33.71 14.92
C LEU A 81 -1.91 32.96 16.23
N THR A 82 -2.09 31.65 16.17
CA THR A 82 -2.28 30.81 17.35
C THR A 82 -1.04 30.02 17.70
N ARG A 83 -0.33 29.48 16.69
CA ARG A 83 0.89 28.68 16.87
C ARG A 83 1.75 28.74 15.61
N THR A 84 3.06 28.73 15.79
CA THR A 84 4.03 28.61 14.69
C THR A 84 4.36 27.16 14.34
N SER A 85 4.10 26.23 15.25
CA SER A 85 4.33 24.79 15.05
C SER A 85 3.14 23.97 15.55
N ARG A 86 2.96 22.78 14.98
CA ARG A 86 1.87 21.87 15.34
C ARG A 86 2.41 20.65 16.08
N TRP A 87 1.81 20.40 17.23
CA TRP A 87 2.06 19.23 18.06
C TRP A 87 0.79 18.38 18.16
N LEU A 88 0.99 17.08 18.16
CA LEU A 88 -0.06 16.10 18.39
C LEU A 88 0.08 15.54 19.81
N ARG A 89 -1.00 15.47 20.56
CA ARG A 89 -1.03 14.73 21.81
C ARG A 89 -1.11 13.23 21.50
N VAL A 90 -0.33 12.43 22.20
CA VAL A 90 -0.22 10.98 21.99
C VAL A 90 -0.12 10.27 23.33
N GLY A 91 -0.44 8.98 23.34
CA GLY A 91 -0.40 8.12 24.51
C GLY A 91 -0.94 6.73 24.16
N ASN A 92 -0.74 5.75 25.05
CA ASN A 92 -1.29 4.40 24.87
C ASN A 92 -2.82 4.39 24.90
N GLU A 93 -3.44 5.42 25.47
CA GLU A 93 -4.89 5.64 25.55
C GLU A 93 -5.53 5.92 24.17
N LEU A 94 -4.69 6.09 23.13
CA LEU A 94 -5.16 6.12 21.74
C LEU A 94 -5.54 4.73 21.21
N LEU A 95 -5.06 3.64 21.82
CA LEU A 95 -5.45 2.28 21.43
C LEU A 95 -6.96 2.08 21.65
N GLY A 96 -7.63 1.50 20.68
CA GLY A 96 -9.08 1.30 20.69
C GLY A 96 -9.89 2.54 20.31
N ARG A 97 -9.24 3.61 19.81
CA ARG A 97 -9.89 4.88 19.53
C ARG A 97 -9.95 5.18 18.03
N VAL A 98 -11.01 5.91 17.69
CA VAL A 98 -11.17 6.55 16.37
C VAL A 98 -11.06 8.06 16.56
N ILE A 99 -10.12 8.68 15.84
CA ILE A 99 -9.80 10.09 15.97
C ILE A 99 -9.82 10.79 14.60
N ASP A 100 -9.98 12.10 14.63
CA ASP A 100 -9.88 12.94 13.43
C ASP A 100 -8.41 13.28 13.07
N ALA A 101 -8.23 13.99 11.97
CA ALA A 101 -6.92 14.47 11.51
C ALA A 101 -6.24 15.43 12.50
N GLN A 102 -6.93 15.94 13.50
CA GLN A 102 -6.41 16.84 14.53
C GLN A 102 -6.09 16.11 15.84
N GLY A 103 -6.34 14.79 15.90
CA GLY A 103 -6.13 13.95 17.07
C GLY A 103 -7.28 13.97 18.09
N LYS A 104 -8.45 14.51 17.73
CA LYS A 104 -9.64 14.52 18.59
C LYS A 104 -10.44 13.24 18.41
N ALA A 105 -10.99 12.72 19.50
CA ALA A 105 -11.86 11.56 19.46
C ALA A 105 -13.15 11.85 18.68
N VAL A 106 -13.54 10.92 17.78
CA VAL A 106 -14.78 10.97 16.99
C VAL A 106 -15.65 9.73 17.19
N ASP A 107 -15.24 8.85 18.10
CA ASP A 107 -15.91 7.58 18.41
C ASP A 107 -17.02 7.70 19.46
N GLY A 108 -17.43 8.91 19.82
CA GLY A 108 -18.46 9.16 20.83
C GLY A 108 -18.05 8.88 22.28
N LYS A 109 -16.82 8.43 22.51
CA LYS A 109 -16.27 8.21 23.86
C LYS A 109 -15.63 9.48 24.41
N ALA A 110 -15.39 9.53 25.75
CA ALA A 110 -14.66 10.62 26.37
C ALA A 110 -13.27 10.82 25.74
N GLU A 111 -12.80 12.06 25.69
CA GLU A 111 -11.44 12.38 25.21
C GLU A 111 -10.40 11.60 26.03
N PRO A 112 -9.41 10.96 25.40
CA PRO A 112 -8.37 10.23 26.10
C PRO A 112 -7.44 11.21 26.83
N ALA A 113 -7.01 10.84 28.04
CA ALA A 113 -6.07 11.62 28.85
C ALA A 113 -4.64 11.40 28.35
N LEU A 114 -4.25 12.10 27.28
CA LEU A 114 -2.95 11.96 26.63
C LEU A 114 -1.88 12.84 27.32
N SER A 115 -0.82 12.20 27.81
CA SER A 115 0.28 12.87 28.52
C SER A 115 1.38 13.35 27.61
N ASP A 116 1.65 12.64 26.53
CA ASP A 116 2.79 12.87 25.64
C ASP A 116 2.46 13.78 24.47
N ARG A 117 3.50 14.29 23.84
CA ARG A 117 3.38 15.11 22.62
C ARG A 117 4.41 14.65 21.60
N THR A 118 4.01 14.62 20.33
CA THR A 118 4.91 14.39 19.20
C THR A 118 4.76 15.52 18.18
N SER A 119 5.83 15.82 17.45
CA SER A 119 5.76 16.79 16.37
C SER A 119 4.92 16.24 15.22
N PHE A 120 4.05 17.05 14.66
CA PHE A 120 3.24 16.70 13.50
C PHE A 120 4.10 16.49 12.23
N ARG A 121 5.17 17.29 12.08
CA ARG A 121 6.14 17.17 10.99
C ARG A 121 7.48 16.74 11.57
N ARG A 122 7.78 15.45 11.48
CA ARG A 122 9.10 14.90 11.89
C ARG A 122 9.94 14.63 10.65
N GLN A 123 11.24 14.78 10.80
CA GLN A 123 12.20 14.33 9.79
C GLN A 123 12.28 12.80 9.80
N PRO A 124 12.41 12.17 8.64
CA PRO A 124 12.70 10.74 8.56
C PRO A 124 13.97 10.40 9.33
N PRO A 125 14.11 9.17 9.88
CA PRO A 125 15.37 8.70 10.43
C PRO A 125 16.49 8.81 9.39
N HIS A 126 17.69 9.21 9.84
CA HIS A 126 18.83 9.32 8.92
C HIS A 126 19.11 7.97 8.23
N PRO A 127 19.46 7.94 6.93
CA PRO A 127 19.67 6.69 6.21
C PRO A 127 20.70 5.75 6.87
N CYS A 128 21.77 6.29 7.43
CA CYS A 128 22.82 5.52 8.12
C CYS A 128 22.36 4.94 9.47
N ASP A 129 21.30 5.47 10.07
CA ASP A 129 20.76 5.01 11.36
C ASP A 129 19.68 3.93 11.19
N ARG A 130 19.33 3.59 9.94
CA ARG A 130 18.32 2.58 9.64
C ARG A 130 18.94 1.18 9.65
N PRO A 131 18.60 0.30 10.60
CA PRO A 131 19.05 -1.09 10.59
C PRO A 131 18.50 -1.84 9.37
N ARG A 132 19.24 -2.84 8.88
CA ARG A 132 18.74 -3.73 7.82
C ARG A 132 17.51 -4.50 8.30
N ILE A 133 16.56 -4.69 7.39
CA ILE A 133 15.38 -5.52 7.62
C ILE A 133 15.79 -6.99 7.47
N ARG A 134 15.59 -7.79 8.54
CA ARG A 134 15.97 -9.21 8.58
C ARG A 134 14.86 -10.10 9.14
N ALA A 135 13.83 -9.53 9.72
CA ALA A 135 12.71 -10.25 10.30
C ALA A 135 11.47 -10.09 9.41
N ALA A 136 10.79 -11.19 9.13
CA ALA A 136 9.51 -11.16 8.44
C ALA A 136 8.42 -10.59 9.36
N LEU A 137 7.47 -9.88 8.76
CA LEU A 137 6.17 -9.55 9.36
C LEU A 137 5.15 -10.56 8.85
N THR A 138 4.42 -11.18 9.74
CA THR A 138 3.27 -12.01 9.39
C THR A 138 2.06 -11.11 9.17
N THR A 139 1.49 -11.16 7.97
CA THR A 139 0.26 -10.42 7.63
C THR A 139 -1.01 -11.22 7.93
N GLY A 140 -0.87 -12.54 8.07
CA GLY A 140 -1.96 -13.51 8.21
C GLY A 140 -2.63 -13.87 6.89
N ILE A 141 -2.09 -13.40 5.76
CA ILE A 141 -2.58 -13.66 4.40
C ILE A 141 -1.60 -14.61 3.70
N ARG A 142 -2.02 -15.86 3.44
CA ARG A 142 -1.15 -16.89 2.84
C ARG A 142 -0.45 -16.46 1.57
N ALA A 143 -1.18 -15.80 0.67
CA ALA A 143 -0.63 -15.32 -0.60
C ALA A 143 0.49 -14.29 -0.39
N ILE A 144 0.38 -13.42 0.64
CA ILE A 144 1.41 -12.45 0.98
C ILE A 144 2.55 -13.14 1.73
N ASP A 145 2.24 -13.82 2.83
CA ASP A 145 3.25 -14.42 3.71
C ASP A 145 4.10 -15.48 2.99
N GLY A 146 3.52 -16.20 2.02
CA GLY A 146 4.21 -17.24 1.27
C GLY A 146 4.91 -16.77 -0.02
N LEU A 147 4.29 -15.89 -0.81
CA LEU A 147 4.79 -15.54 -2.15
C LEU A 147 5.30 -14.12 -2.28
N LEU A 148 5.00 -13.26 -1.29
CA LEU A 148 5.31 -11.83 -1.24
C LEU A 148 5.80 -11.41 0.14
N THR A 149 6.46 -12.30 0.88
CA THR A 149 6.79 -12.12 2.30
C THR A 149 7.36 -10.74 2.58
N CYS A 150 6.74 -10.04 3.53
CA CYS A 150 7.11 -8.69 3.95
C CYS A 150 8.08 -8.73 5.13
N GLY A 151 9.01 -7.78 5.17
CA GLY A 151 9.88 -7.56 6.32
C GLY A 151 9.35 -6.49 7.28
N LYS A 152 9.66 -6.61 8.58
CA LYS A 152 9.36 -5.59 9.60
C LYS A 152 10.07 -4.27 9.29
N GLY A 153 9.30 -3.24 8.95
CA GLY A 153 9.80 -1.96 8.48
C GLY A 153 9.80 -1.80 6.95
N GLN A 154 9.23 -2.74 6.20
CA GLN A 154 9.07 -2.64 4.76
C GLN A 154 7.89 -1.73 4.38
N ARG A 155 8.01 -1.04 3.24
CA ARG A 155 6.98 -0.19 2.66
C ARG A 155 6.39 -0.88 1.43
N MET A 156 5.10 -1.21 1.50
CA MET A 156 4.38 -1.95 0.46
C MET A 156 3.24 -1.12 -0.11
N GLY A 157 3.00 -1.22 -1.41
CA GLY A 157 1.80 -0.70 -2.06
C GLY A 157 0.71 -1.76 -2.16
N VAL A 158 -0.55 -1.38 -2.00
CA VAL A 158 -1.70 -2.20 -2.38
C VAL A 158 -2.41 -1.52 -3.54
N PHE A 159 -2.09 -1.95 -4.75
CA PHE A 159 -2.63 -1.39 -5.98
C PHE A 159 -3.93 -2.08 -6.36
N SER A 160 -4.98 -1.31 -6.56
CA SER A 160 -6.30 -1.86 -6.88
C SER A 160 -7.18 -0.89 -7.64
N ALA A 161 -8.06 -1.40 -8.48
CA ALA A 161 -9.26 -0.68 -8.90
C ALA A 161 -10.29 -0.62 -7.76
N SER A 162 -11.34 0.18 -7.95
CA SER A 162 -12.46 0.22 -7.00
C SER A 162 -13.24 -1.11 -6.99
N GLY A 163 -13.66 -1.58 -5.81
CA GLY A 163 -14.54 -2.73 -5.65
C GLY A 163 -13.89 -4.12 -5.75
N VAL A 164 -12.56 -4.22 -5.70
CA VAL A 164 -11.80 -5.49 -5.84
C VAL A 164 -11.52 -6.19 -4.50
N GLY A 165 -12.02 -5.64 -3.38
CA GLY A 165 -11.81 -6.23 -2.05
C GLY A 165 -10.63 -5.64 -1.27
N LYS A 166 -10.13 -4.45 -1.63
CA LYS A 166 -9.02 -3.77 -0.95
C LYS A 166 -9.27 -3.59 0.55
N SER A 167 -10.41 -3.01 0.93
CA SER A 167 -10.72 -2.73 2.35
C SER A 167 -10.84 -4.02 3.16
N VAL A 168 -11.41 -5.08 2.58
CA VAL A 168 -11.47 -6.41 3.19
C VAL A 168 -10.06 -6.95 3.44
N LEU A 169 -9.15 -6.87 2.45
CA LEU A 169 -7.76 -7.31 2.60
C LEU A 169 -7.04 -6.53 3.72
N LEU A 170 -7.18 -5.20 3.76
CA LEU A 170 -6.58 -4.37 4.81
C LEU A 170 -7.15 -4.72 6.21
N GLY A 171 -8.45 -4.99 6.30
CA GLY A 171 -9.10 -5.45 7.53
C GLY A 171 -8.61 -6.84 7.98
N MET A 172 -8.45 -7.79 7.06
CA MET A 172 -7.85 -9.09 7.36
C MET A 172 -6.42 -8.93 7.91
N MET A 173 -5.59 -8.12 7.27
CA MET A 173 -4.23 -7.83 7.73
C MET A 173 -4.24 -7.20 9.13
N ALA A 174 -5.11 -6.23 9.38
CA ALA A 174 -5.23 -5.59 10.70
C ALA A 174 -5.62 -6.59 11.80
N ARG A 175 -6.51 -7.55 11.52
CA ARG A 175 -6.92 -8.56 12.50
C ARG A 175 -5.85 -9.64 12.75
N HIS A 176 -5.12 -10.03 11.72
CA HIS A 176 -4.31 -11.26 11.75
C HIS A 176 -2.81 -11.04 11.86
N THR A 177 -2.32 -9.80 11.67
CA THR A 177 -0.89 -9.47 11.77
C THR A 177 -0.29 -9.77 13.14
N ASP A 178 1.01 -10.08 13.18
CA ASP A 178 1.83 -10.20 14.37
C ASP A 178 2.44 -8.87 14.86
N ALA A 179 2.13 -7.74 14.22
CA ALA A 179 2.54 -6.42 14.70
C ALA A 179 1.96 -6.11 16.09
N ASP A 180 2.71 -5.38 16.92
CA ASP A 180 2.27 -5.00 18.27
C ASP A 180 1.11 -4.00 18.26
N VAL A 181 1.19 -3.01 17.38
CA VAL A 181 0.24 -1.90 17.24
C VAL A 181 -0.12 -1.70 15.79
N ILE A 182 -1.38 -1.38 15.54
CA ILE A 182 -1.86 -1.08 14.19
C ILE A 182 -2.33 0.37 14.16
N VAL A 183 -1.86 1.13 13.18
CA VAL A 183 -2.35 2.48 12.90
C VAL A 183 -3.03 2.47 11.53
N ILE A 184 -4.30 2.84 11.51
CA ILE A 184 -5.11 2.84 10.30
C ILE A 184 -5.45 4.27 9.95
N CYS A 185 -5.18 4.68 8.71
CA CYS A 185 -5.49 5.99 8.20
C CYS A 185 -6.48 5.90 7.04
N LEU A 186 -7.69 6.39 7.24
CA LEU A 186 -8.76 6.41 6.23
C LEU A 186 -8.87 7.85 5.69
N VAL A 187 -8.27 8.09 4.51
CA VAL A 187 -8.20 9.41 3.88
C VAL A 187 -9.19 9.52 2.74
N GLY A 188 -10.15 10.42 2.86
CA GLY A 188 -11.10 10.74 1.80
C GLY A 188 -12.10 9.61 1.51
N GLU A 189 -12.26 8.62 2.39
CA GLU A 189 -13.27 7.58 2.27
C GLU A 189 -14.66 8.12 2.64
N ARG A 190 -15.71 7.47 2.15
CA ARG A 190 -17.08 7.86 2.49
C ARG A 190 -17.39 7.47 3.93
N GLY A 191 -18.15 8.32 4.64
CA GLY A 191 -18.50 8.04 6.04
C GLY A 191 -19.11 6.65 6.28
N ARG A 192 -19.92 6.12 5.34
CA ARG A 192 -20.46 4.76 5.41
C ARG A 192 -19.36 3.70 5.34
N GLU A 193 -18.40 3.86 4.43
CA GLU A 193 -17.30 2.91 4.24
C GLU A 193 -16.36 2.89 5.46
N VAL A 194 -16.19 4.05 6.12
CA VAL A 194 -15.45 4.16 7.38
C VAL A 194 -16.12 3.32 8.49
N ASN A 195 -17.43 3.45 8.67
CA ASN A 195 -18.16 2.68 9.67
C ASN A 195 -18.14 1.18 9.35
N GLU A 196 -18.40 0.80 8.10
CA GLU A 196 -18.30 -0.60 7.65
C GLU A 196 -16.91 -1.19 7.93
N PHE A 197 -15.85 -0.44 7.68
CA PHE A 197 -14.48 -0.87 7.95
C PHE A 197 -14.25 -1.11 9.46
N ILE A 198 -14.66 -0.17 10.31
CA ILE A 198 -14.48 -0.29 11.77
C ILE A 198 -15.29 -1.44 12.34
N GLU A 199 -16.57 -1.57 11.95
CA GLU A 199 -17.49 -2.55 12.53
C GLU A 199 -17.28 -3.96 11.99
N ARG A 200 -17.11 -4.12 10.67
CA ARG A 200 -17.06 -5.43 10.01
C ARG A 200 -15.64 -5.90 9.73
N GLU A 201 -14.82 -5.02 9.14
CA GLU A 201 -13.51 -5.45 8.69
C GLU A 201 -12.51 -5.49 9.85
N LEU A 202 -12.54 -4.52 10.76
CA LEU A 202 -11.65 -4.46 11.91
C LEU A 202 -12.23 -5.22 13.12
N GLY A 203 -13.48 -4.98 13.42
CA GLY A 203 -14.18 -5.55 14.57
C GLY A 203 -13.61 -5.10 15.93
N PRO A 204 -14.26 -5.50 17.05
CA PRO A 204 -13.84 -5.05 18.40
C PRO A 204 -12.43 -5.49 18.77
N ALA A 205 -12.04 -6.72 18.44
CA ALA A 205 -10.72 -7.26 18.76
C ALA A 205 -9.59 -6.58 17.98
N GLY A 206 -9.82 -6.32 16.69
CA GLY A 206 -8.87 -5.57 15.85
C GLY A 206 -8.76 -4.12 16.30
N LEU A 207 -9.89 -3.47 16.61
CA LEU A 207 -9.91 -2.08 17.09
C LEU A 207 -9.15 -1.94 18.41
N ALA A 208 -9.26 -2.87 19.35
CA ALA A 208 -8.62 -2.79 20.67
C ALA A 208 -7.09 -2.59 20.61
N ARG A 209 -6.43 -3.08 19.57
CA ARG A 209 -4.99 -2.93 19.31
C ARG A 209 -4.66 -1.92 18.22
N SER A 210 -5.64 -1.13 17.79
CA SER A 210 -5.52 -0.18 16.68
C SER A 210 -5.78 1.24 17.12
N VAL A 211 -5.21 2.19 16.37
CA VAL A 211 -5.61 3.60 16.35
C VAL A 211 -6.12 3.90 14.95
N VAL A 212 -7.36 4.38 14.83
CA VAL A 212 -7.97 4.71 13.54
C VAL A 212 -8.03 6.23 13.38
N VAL A 213 -7.35 6.77 12.37
CA VAL A 213 -7.37 8.18 12.00
C VAL A 213 -8.27 8.36 10.78
N VAL A 214 -9.26 9.22 10.87
CA VAL A 214 -10.28 9.39 9.84
C VAL A 214 -10.31 10.82 9.33
N ALA A 215 -10.32 10.98 8.00
CA ALA A 215 -10.75 12.20 7.30
C ALA A 215 -11.61 11.81 6.11
N THR A 216 -12.90 12.03 6.19
CA THR A 216 -13.86 11.61 5.16
C THR A 216 -13.80 12.49 3.91
N SER A 217 -14.43 12.05 2.83
CA SER A 217 -14.40 12.71 1.52
C SER A 217 -15.02 14.12 1.50
N ASN A 218 -15.89 14.44 2.45
CA ASN A 218 -16.49 15.77 2.62
C ASN A 218 -15.63 16.74 3.42
N GLU A 219 -14.54 16.28 4.04
CA GLU A 219 -13.61 17.15 4.76
C GLU A 219 -12.76 17.97 3.80
N PRO A 220 -12.34 19.21 4.18
CA PRO A 220 -11.43 20.03 3.38
C PRO A 220 -10.12 19.30 3.04
N ALA A 221 -9.50 19.66 1.91
CA ALA A 221 -8.29 19.02 1.44
C ALA A 221 -7.16 19.02 2.48
N LEU A 222 -6.99 20.14 3.21
CA LEU A 222 -5.99 20.26 4.26
C LEU A 222 -6.19 19.22 5.38
N VAL A 223 -7.43 18.95 5.78
CA VAL A 223 -7.77 17.94 6.80
C VAL A 223 -7.41 16.54 6.29
N ARG A 224 -7.71 16.25 5.02
CA ARG A 224 -7.36 14.98 4.40
C ARG A 224 -5.84 14.74 4.32
N VAL A 225 -5.06 15.77 3.98
CA VAL A 225 -3.58 15.70 4.00
C VAL A 225 -3.07 15.53 5.42
N HIS A 226 -3.66 16.22 6.38
CA HIS A 226 -3.26 16.12 7.78
C HIS A 226 -3.53 14.75 8.39
N ALA A 227 -4.59 14.05 8.00
CA ALA A 227 -4.87 12.71 8.50
C ALA A 227 -3.70 11.73 8.27
N ALA A 228 -3.10 11.78 7.07
CA ALA A 228 -1.92 10.97 6.75
C ALA A 228 -0.72 11.31 7.66
N SER A 229 -0.46 12.60 7.89
CA SER A 229 0.62 13.06 8.76
C SER A 229 0.37 12.70 10.23
N THR A 230 -0.88 12.81 10.70
CA THR A 230 -1.30 12.43 12.06
C THR A 230 -1.11 10.94 12.29
N ALA A 231 -1.59 10.09 11.38
CA ALA A 231 -1.42 8.64 11.48
C ALA A 231 0.06 8.25 11.48
N THR A 232 0.87 8.85 10.61
CA THR A 232 2.32 8.61 10.58
C THR A 232 2.99 9.03 11.87
N ALA A 233 2.63 10.20 12.44
CA ALA A 233 3.19 10.68 13.71
C ALA A 233 2.81 9.77 14.91
N ILE A 234 1.61 9.20 14.91
CA ILE A 234 1.19 8.20 15.91
C ILE A 234 1.98 6.90 15.74
N ALA A 235 2.16 6.43 14.51
CA ALA A 235 2.98 5.25 14.24
C ALA A 235 4.44 5.45 14.70
N GLU A 236 5.00 6.64 14.46
CA GLU A 236 6.35 7.01 14.94
C GLU A 236 6.44 7.03 16.48
N TYR A 237 5.39 7.49 17.17
CA TYR A 237 5.34 7.47 18.63
C TYR A 237 5.45 6.04 19.19
N PHE A 238 4.68 5.09 18.66
CA PHE A 238 4.74 3.70 19.08
C PHE A 238 6.06 3.01 18.66
N ARG A 239 6.55 3.28 17.46
CA ARG A 239 7.87 2.80 17.01
C ARG A 239 8.98 3.22 17.97
N ASP A 240 8.97 4.48 18.40
CA ASP A 240 10.00 5.03 19.28
C ASP A 240 9.94 4.44 20.71
N GLN A 241 8.83 3.76 21.05
CA GLN A 241 8.70 2.92 22.25
C GLN A 241 9.18 1.47 22.05
N GLY A 242 9.82 1.16 20.93
CA GLY A 242 10.33 -0.17 20.63
C GLY A 242 9.29 -1.13 20.05
N LYS A 243 8.13 -0.63 19.58
CA LYS A 243 7.06 -1.47 19.03
C LYS A 243 7.26 -1.72 17.53
N ASP A 244 6.81 -2.89 17.09
CA ASP A 244 6.58 -3.18 15.67
C ASP A 244 5.17 -2.71 15.29
N VAL A 245 5.11 -1.65 14.49
CA VAL A 245 3.86 -1.00 14.09
C VAL A 245 3.49 -1.38 12.66
N LEU A 246 2.22 -1.74 12.44
CA LEU A 246 1.63 -1.85 11.11
C LEU A 246 0.86 -0.56 10.80
N LEU A 247 1.29 0.19 9.79
CA LEU A 247 0.57 1.34 9.27
C LEU A 247 -0.20 0.95 8.01
N LEU A 248 -1.52 1.06 8.04
CA LEU A 248 -2.41 0.88 6.89
C LEU A 248 -2.97 2.23 6.47
N MET A 249 -2.62 2.71 5.27
CA MET A 249 -3.08 4.02 4.77
C MET A 249 -3.96 3.85 3.53
N ASP A 250 -5.24 4.13 3.67
CA ASP A 250 -6.24 4.09 2.60
C ASP A 250 -6.82 5.48 2.35
N SER A 251 -6.43 6.19 1.31
CA SER A 251 -5.46 5.84 0.29
C SER A 251 -4.48 6.98 0.02
N LEU A 252 -3.28 6.61 -0.44
CA LEU A 252 -2.27 7.58 -0.85
C LEU A 252 -2.71 8.37 -2.10
N THR A 253 -3.51 7.78 -2.98
CA THR A 253 -4.12 8.48 -4.12
C THR A 253 -5.00 9.64 -3.66
N ARG A 254 -5.83 9.45 -2.64
CA ARG A 254 -6.69 10.51 -2.09
C ARG A 254 -5.90 11.57 -1.33
N PHE A 255 -4.79 11.19 -0.69
CA PHE A 255 -3.82 12.15 -0.16
C PHE A 255 -3.25 13.02 -1.27
N ALA A 256 -2.82 12.42 -2.40
CA ALA A 256 -2.27 13.14 -3.55
C ALA A 256 -3.30 14.07 -4.18
N LEU A 257 -4.57 13.65 -4.32
CA LEU A 257 -5.68 14.49 -4.81
C LEU A 257 -5.95 15.68 -3.87
N ALA A 258 -5.92 15.46 -2.56
CA ALA A 258 -6.08 16.54 -1.59
C ALA A 258 -4.91 17.53 -1.66
N GLN A 259 -3.68 17.05 -1.78
CA GLN A 259 -2.51 17.92 -1.95
C GLN A 259 -2.55 18.69 -3.29
N ARG A 260 -3.04 18.06 -4.35
CA ARG A 260 -3.28 18.74 -5.64
C ARG A 260 -4.21 19.92 -5.47
N GLU A 261 -5.31 19.75 -4.75
CA GLU A 261 -6.29 20.82 -4.47
C GLU A 261 -5.64 21.97 -3.71
N ILE A 262 -4.80 21.69 -2.70
CA ILE A 262 -4.07 22.71 -1.92
C ILE A 262 -3.04 23.44 -2.78
N GLY A 263 -2.21 22.71 -3.53
CA GLY A 263 -1.16 23.30 -4.36
C GLY A 263 -1.73 24.21 -5.44
N LEU A 264 -2.79 23.79 -6.14
CA LEU A 264 -3.49 24.62 -7.12
C LEU A 264 -4.11 25.86 -6.46
N ALA A 265 -4.70 25.74 -5.27
CA ALA A 265 -5.25 26.85 -4.51
C ALA A 265 -4.18 27.83 -4.02
N ALA A 266 -2.98 27.32 -3.67
CA ALA A 266 -1.81 28.15 -3.35
C ALA A 266 -1.22 28.87 -4.58
N GLY A 267 -1.60 28.45 -5.81
CA GLY A 267 -1.15 29.04 -7.06
C GLY A 267 0.00 28.32 -7.73
N GLU A 268 0.29 27.08 -7.34
CA GLU A 268 1.26 26.25 -8.06
C GLU A 268 0.74 25.93 -9.47
N PRO A 269 1.61 25.95 -10.49
CA PRO A 269 1.21 25.54 -11.84
C PRO A 269 0.92 24.05 -11.91
N PRO A 270 -0.13 23.61 -12.60
CA PRO A 270 -0.38 22.21 -12.86
C PRO A 270 0.70 21.64 -13.80
N THR A 271 1.17 20.44 -13.53
CA THR A 271 2.10 19.67 -14.38
C THR A 271 1.42 18.41 -14.96
N THR A 272 2.03 17.26 -14.86
CA THR A 272 1.53 15.98 -15.41
C THR A 272 0.13 15.66 -14.91
N ARG A 273 -0.82 15.47 -15.83
CA ARG A 273 -2.25 15.20 -15.54
C ARG A 273 -2.87 16.16 -14.51
N GLY A 274 -2.37 17.40 -14.45
CA GLY A 274 -2.90 18.44 -13.57
C GLY A 274 -2.44 18.37 -12.11
N TYR A 275 -1.47 17.55 -11.78
CA TYR A 275 -0.85 17.53 -10.44
C TYR A 275 0.23 18.62 -10.34
N PRO A 276 0.23 19.45 -9.28
CA PRO A 276 1.30 20.40 -9.02
C PRO A 276 2.56 19.70 -8.47
N PRO A 277 3.75 20.33 -8.57
CA PRO A 277 5.02 19.75 -8.11
C PRO A 277 5.02 19.34 -6.63
N SER A 278 4.30 20.06 -5.77
CA SER A 278 4.23 19.77 -4.33
C SER A 278 3.68 18.37 -4.02
N VAL A 279 2.83 17.81 -4.87
CA VAL A 279 2.31 16.43 -4.70
C VAL A 279 3.46 15.43 -4.73
N PHE A 280 4.31 15.53 -5.76
CA PHE A 280 5.46 14.62 -5.92
C PHE A 280 6.58 14.88 -4.91
N ALA A 281 6.68 16.09 -4.36
CA ALA A 281 7.64 16.42 -3.30
C ALA A 281 7.22 15.90 -1.92
N LEU A 282 5.91 15.91 -1.60
CA LEU A 282 5.42 15.53 -0.27
C LEU A 282 5.24 14.02 -0.09
N MET A 283 4.92 13.28 -1.17
CA MET A 283 4.78 11.82 -1.08
C MET A 283 6.04 11.11 -0.57
N PRO A 284 7.25 11.35 -1.11
CA PRO A 284 8.47 10.79 -0.56
C PRO A 284 8.71 11.16 0.91
N GLN A 285 8.44 12.42 1.28
CA GLN A 285 8.60 12.89 2.67
C GLN A 285 7.69 12.12 3.63
N LEU A 286 6.45 11.84 3.25
CA LEU A 286 5.52 11.04 4.05
C LEU A 286 5.96 9.57 4.15
N VAL A 287 6.30 8.96 3.02
CA VAL A 287 6.67 7.54 2.92
C VAL A 287 7.99 7.25 3.63
N GLU A 288 8.99 8.15 3.54
CA GLU A 288 10.29 7.97 4.18
C GLU A 288 10.27 8.08 5.71
N ARG A 289 9.21 8.63 6.31
CA ARG A 289 9.01 8.62 7.78
C ARG A 289 8.78 7.23 8.34
N THR A 290 8.31 6.30 7.52
CA THR A 290 8.13 4.90 7.89
C THR A 290 9.40 4.08 7.69
N GLY A 291 9.37 2.83 8.09
CA GLY A 291 10.51 1.95 8.01
C GLY A 291 11.09 1.59 9.38
N ARG A 292 12.28 0.98 9.35
CA ARG A 292 12.96 0.55 10.57
C ARG A 292 13.76 1.68 11.19
N SER A 293 13.77 1.75 12.52
CA SER A 293 14.63 2.59 13.34
C SER A 293 15.43 1.72 14.32
N PRO A 294 16.42 2.27 15.06
CA PRO A 294 17.12 1.52 16.08
C PRO A 294 16.23 0.99 17.21
N GLN A 295 15.10 1.64 17.48
CA GLN A 295 14.18 1.27 18.57
C GLN A 295 13.12 0.26 18.13
N GLY A 296 12.46 0.49 16.99
CA GLY A 296 11.35 -0.31 16.52
C GLY A 296 11.15 -0.20 15.01
N SER A 297 9.99 -0.64 14.53
CA SER A 297 9.69 -0.61 13.10
C SER A 297 8.29 -0.08 12.79
N ILE A 298 8.13 0.54 11.60
CA ILE A 298 6.84 0.83 10.99
C ILE A 298 6.81 0.12 9.64
N THR A 299 6.11 -1.00 9.57
CA THR A 299 5.77 -1.63 8.29
C THR A 299 4.53 -0.94 7.74
N ALA A 300 4.59 -0.43 6.52
CA ALA A 300 3.50 0.35 5.96
C ALA A 300 2.93 -0.30 4.71
N PHE A 301 1.59 -0.36 4.64
CA PHE A 301 0.85 -0.70 3.43
C PHE A 301 0.06 0.53 2.98
N TYR A 302 0.44 1.05 1.82
CA TYR A 302 -0.18 2.20 1.19
C TYR A 302 -1.13 1.75 0.10
N ALA A 303 -2.42 1.95 0.29
CA ALA A 303 -3.39 1.70 -0.75
C ALA A 303 -3.28 2.75 -1.86
N VAL A 304 -3.25 2.29 -3.09
CA VAL A 304 -3.19 3.11 -4.30
C VAL A 304 -4.35 2.72 -5.22
N LEU A 305 -5.20 3.69 -5.52
CA LEU A 305 -6.29 3.49 -6.45
C LEU A 305 -5.77 3.67 -7.86
N VAL A 306 -5.90 2.64 -8.68
CA VAL A 306 -5.50 2.65 -10.10
C VAL A 306 -6.74 2.89 -10.94
N GLU A 307 -6.82 4.06 -11.59
CA GLU A 307 -7.93 4.38 -12.48
C GLU A 307 -7.86 3.56 -13.77
N ALA A 308 -8.99 2.99 -14.16
CA ALA A 308 -9.12 2.19 -15.38
C ALA A 308 -8.10 1.03 -15.52
N ASP A 309 -7.54 0.54 -14.40
CA ASP A 309 -6.47 -0.47 -14.40
C ASP A 309 -5.20 -0.02 -15.18
N ASP A 310 -4.98 1.31 -15.32
CA ASP A 310 -3.80 1.89 -15.99
C ASP A 310 -2.60 1.97 -15.04
N PRO A 311 -1.59 1.07 -15.15
CA PRO A 311 -0.42 1.08 -14.28
C PRO A 311 0.47 2.32 -14.47
N ASN A 312 0.27 3.10 -15.55
CA ASN A 312 1.05 4.30 -15.89
C ASN A 312 0.38 5.60 -15.41
N GLU A 313 -0.64 5.49 -14.54
CA GLU A 313 -1.18 6.66 -13.85
C GLU A 313 -0.06 7.31 -13.00
N PRO A 314 0.14 8.65 -13.06
CA PRO A 314 1.31 9.31 -12.48
C PRO A 314 1.54 9.05 -10.99
N ILE A 315 0.47 8.95 -10.20
CA ILE A 315 0.59 8.64 -8.76
C ILE A 315 0.98 7.18 -8.58
N SER A 316 0.39 6.26 -9.33
CA SER A 316 0.71 4.83 -9.28
C SER A 316 2.18 4.57 -9.64
N ASP A 317 2.67 5.20 -10.70
CA ASP A 317 4.06 5.08 -11.15
C ASP A 317 5.04 5.69 -10.13
N ALA A 318 4.78 6.92 -9.67
CA ALA A 318 5.59 7.59 -8.67
C ALA A 318 5.68 6.78 -7.35
N VAL A 319 4.53 6.27 -6.86
CA VAL A 319 4.48 5.47 -5.63
C VAL A 319 5.21 4.15 -5.79
N ARG A 320 5.07 3.47 -6.95
CA ARG A 320 5.80 2.22 -7.23
C ARG A 320 7.31 2.39 -7.15
N GLY A 321 7.82 3.55 -7.58
CA GLY A 321 9.24 3.89 -7.47
C GLY A 321 9.72 4.15 -6.03
N LEU A 322 8.83 4.58 -5.13
CA LEU A 322 9.14 4.91 -3.73
C LEU A 322 9.09 3.71 -2.78
N LEU A 323 8.39 2.63 -3.16
CA LEU A 323 8.09 1.52 -2.27
C LEU A 323 9.04 0.34 -2.48
N ASP A 324 9.14 -0.50 -1.45
CA ASP A 324 9.99 -1.70 -1.44
C ASP A 324 9.28 -2.94 -2.02
N GLY A 325 8.08 -2.76 -2.55
CA GLY A 325 7.26 -3.79 -3.19
C GLY A 325 5.80 -3.40 -3.28
N HIS A 326 5.01 -4.28 -3.88
CA HIS A 326 3.58 -4.04 -4.04
C HIS A 326 2.78 -5.33 -4.15
N VAL A 327 1.53 -5.26 -3.74
CA VAL A 327 0.47 -6.25 -3.91
C VAL A 327 -0.51 -5.70 -4.94
N TRP A 328 -0.72 -6.42 -6.03
CA TRP A 328 -1.68 -6.06 -7.08
C TRP A 328 -2.98 -6.82 -6.92
N LEU A 329 -4.10 -6.12 -6.77
CA LEU A 329 -5.43 -6.72 -6.73
C LEU A 329 -6.07 -6.69 -8.12
N SER A 330 -6.35 -7.87 -8.66
CA SER A 330 -6.85 -8.05 -10.01
C SER A 330 -8.38 -8.14 -10.05
N ARG A 331 -9.00 -7.29 -10.87
CA ARG A 331 -10.45 -7.38 -11.15
C ARG A 331 -10.81 -8.70 -11.84
N LYS A 332 -9.92 -9.21 -12.70
CA LYS A 332 -10.10 -10.52 -13.37
C LYS A 332 -10.20 -11.66 -12.37
N LEU A 333 -9.39 -11.65 -11.31
CA LEU A 333 -9.47 -12.66 -10.24
C LEU A 333 -10.74 -12.48 -9.40
N ALA A 334 -11.07 -11.24 -9.03
CA ALA A 334 -12.27 -10.94 -8.25
C ALA A 334 -13.55 -11.39 -8.98
N SER A 335 -13.67 -11.16 -10.29
CA SER A 335 -14.81 -11.60 -11.09
C SER A 335 -14.96 -13.12 -11.20
N ARG A 336 -13.89 -13.87 -10.92
CA ARG A 336 -13.89 -15.35 -10.85
C ARG A 336 -14.15 -15.88 -9.44
N GLY A 337 -14.41 -15.01 -8.45
CA GLY A 337 -14.61 -15.42 -7.07
C GLY A 337 -13.33 -15.78 -6.32
N HIS A 338 -12.14 -15.43 -6.87
CA HIS A 338 -10.86 -15.67 -6.22
C HIS A 338 -10.57 -14.55 -5.22
N TYR A 339 -10.66 -14.84 -3.92
CA TYR A 339 -10.42 -13.89 -2.84
C TYR A 339 -9.44 -14.43 -1.79
N PRO A 340 -8.49 -13.59 -1.27
CA PRO A 340 -8.23 -12.23 -1.76
C PRO A 340 -7.76 -12.22 -3.22
N ALA A 341 -8.16 -11.19 -3.98
CA ALA A 341 -7.93 -11.12 -5.41
C ALA A 341 -6.50 -10.71 -5.79
N ILE A 342 -5.50 -11.29 -5.09
CA ILE A 342 -4.08 -10.97 -5.24
C ILE A 342 -3.52 -11.64 -6.49
N ASP A 343 -3.09 -10.85 -7.45
CA ASP A 343 -2.31 -11.33 -8.58
C ASP A 343 -0.83 -11.44 -8.17
N VAL A 344 -0.40 -12.63 -7.79
CA VAL A 344 0.97 -12.86 -7.33
C VAL A 344 2.02 -12.69 -8.43
N LEU A 345 1.65 -12.83 -9.71
CA LEU A 345 2.58 -12.64 -10.84
C LEU A 345 2.84 -11.15 -11.12
N GLU A 346 1.82 -10.29 -10.89
CA GLU A 346 1.94 -8.82 -11.00
C GLU A 346 2.42 -8.17 -9.70
N SER A 347 2.68 -8.96 -8.66
CA SER A 347 3.08 -8.48 -7.32
C SER A 347 4.54 -8.78 -7.04
N LEU A 348 5.17 -7.94 -6.20
CA LEU A 348 6.59 -8.02 -5.88
C LEU A 348 6.87 -7.64 -4.41
N SER A 349 7.72 -8.40 -3.72
CA SER A 349 8.41 -7.98 -2.50
C SER A 349 9.91 -8.02 -2.73
N ARG A 350 10.56 -6.85 -2.68
CA ARG A 350 12.01 -6.74 -2.88
C ARG A 350 12.81 -7.32 -1.71
N LEU A 351 12.22 -7.34 -0.52
CA LEU A 351 12.86 -7.81 0.71
C LEU A 351 12.58 -9.28 1.04
N MET A 352 11.73 -9.95 0.28
CA MET A 352 11.46 -11.37 0.48
C MET A 352 12.77 -12.23 0.53
N PRO A 353 13.79 -11.98 -0.32
CA PRO A 353 15.05 -12.73 -0.25
C PRO A 353 15.81 -12.56 1.07
N ASP A 354 15.68 -11.40 1.73
CA ASP A 354 16.41 -11.08 2.96
C ASP A 354 15.73 -11.61 4.24
N VAL A 355 14.42 -11.92 4.16
CA VAL A 355 13.58 -12.28 5.31
C VAL A 355 13.03 -13.72 5.25
N THR A 356 13.41 -14.49 4.22
CA THR A 356 12.97 -15.88 4.06
C THR A 356 14.15 -16.83 3.87
N SER A 357 13.96 -18.11 4.18
CA SER A 357 14.96 -19.17 3.93
C SER A 357 15.09 -19.47 2.43
N ASP A 358 16.21 -20.08 2.03
CA ASP A 358 16.45 -20.53 0.65
C ASP A 358 15.37 -21.52 0.19
N GLU A 359 14.95 -22.42 1.07
CA GLU A 359 13.92 -23.44 0.76
C GLU A 359 12.58 -22.76 0.47
N HIS A 360 12.19 -21.76 1.27
CA HIS A 360 10.98 -20.97 1.07
C HIS A 360 11.02 -20.20 -0.27
N ARG A 361 12.15 -19.54 -0.56
CA ARG A 361 12.33 -18.81 -1.83
C ARG A 361 12.19 -19.70 -3.05
N GLN A 362 12.85 -20.87 -3.01
CA GLN A 362 12.72 -21.86 -4.09
C GLN A 362 11.28 -22.35 -4.26
N ALA A 363 10.55 -22.55 -3.16
CA ALA A 363 9.15 -22.94 -3.22
C ALA A 363 8.30 -21.84 -3.88
N ALA A 364 8.49 -20.59 -3.48
CA ALA A 364 7.78 -19.46 -4.08
C ALA A 364 8.09 -19.31 -5.58
N VAL A 365 9.36 -19.46 -5.98
CA VAL A 365 9.76 -19.43 -7.40
C VAL A 365 9.08 -20.55 -8.19
N THR A 366 9.09 -21.79 -7.67
CA THR A 366 8.44 -22.95 -8.34
C THR A 366 6.95 -22.69 -8.56
N ILE A 367 6.23 -22.25 -7.53
CA ILE A 367 4.79 -21.99 -7.63
C ILE A 367 4.50 -20.82 -8.60
N ARG A 368 5.30 -19.74 -8.58
CA ARG A 368 5.16 -18.63 -9.54
C ARG A 368 5.43 -19.09 -10.98
N GLN A 369 6.40 -19.97 -11.21
CA GLN A 369 6.68 -20.53 -12.53
C GLN A 369 5.50 -21.37 -13.05
N LEU A 370 4.88 -22.18 -12.21
CA LEU A 370 3.68 -22.95 -12.59
C LEU A 370 2.49 -22.04 -12.90
N LEU A 371 2.26 -21.02 -12.08
CA LEU A 371 1.22 -20.02 -12.33
C LEU A 371 1.45 -19.28 -13.65
N ALA A 372 2.70 -18.89 -13.95
CA ALA A 372 3.05 -18.25 -15.21
C ALA A 372 2.83 -19.17 -16.40
N ALA A 373 3.31 -20.43 -16.32
CA ALA A 373 3.12 -21.43 -17.37
C ALA A 373 1.63 -21.70 -17.65
N TYR A 374 0.79 -21.75 -16.62
CA TYR A 374 -0.66 -21.86 -16.78
C TYR A 374 -1.25 -20.62 -17.47
N ARG A 375 -0.89 -19.40 -16.98
CA ARG A 375 -1.37 -18.13 -17.55
C ARG A 375 -1.04 -17.98 -19.03
N ASP A 376 0.18 -18.34 -19.43
CA ASP A 376 0.65 -18.24 -20.82
C ASP A 376 -0.09 -19.21 -21.77
N HIS A 377 -0.70 -20.28 -21.24
CA HIS A 377 -1.42 -21.29 -22.01
C HIS A 377 -2.92 -21.35 -21.69
N GLU A 378 -3.45 -20.43 -20.85
CA GLU A 378 -4.86 -20.43 -20.41
C GLU A 378 -5.83 -20.47 -21.57
N ASP A 379 -5.58 -19.69 -22.63
CA ASP A 379 -6.44 -19.64 -23.81
C ASP A 379 -6.45 -20.98 -24.57
N LEU A 380 -5.28 -21.59 -24.78
CA LEU A 380 -5.17 -22.89 -25.46
C LEU A 380 -5.83 -24.01 -24.67
N ILE A 381 -5.72 -23.95 -23.33
CA ILE A 381 -6.34 -24.93 -22.43
C ILE A 381 -7.87 -24.77 -22.46
N SER A 382 -8.36 -23.54 -22.40
CA SER A 382 -9.80 -23.24 -22.34
C SER A 382 -10.57 -23.66 -23.59
N ILE A 383 -9.94 -23.54 -24.78
CA ILE A 383 -10.54 -23.95 -26.06
C ILE A 383 -10.25 -25.43 -26.41
N GLY A 384 -9.53 -26.17 -25.52
CA GLY A 384 -9.19 -27.59 -25.74
C GLY A 384 -8.11 -27.82 -26.81
N ALA A 385 -7.35 -26.79 -27.20
CA ALA A 385 -6.29 -26.90 -28.22
C ALA A 385 -4.95 -27.37 -27.62
N TYR A 386 -4.77 -27.28 -26.30
CA TYR A 386 -3.57 -27.77 -25.65
C TYR A 386 -3.55 -29.30 -25.59
N ARG A 387 -2.45 -29.93 -26.05
CA ARG A 387 -2.25 -31.37 -26.01
C ARG A 387 -1.36 -31.73 -24.82
N ARG A 388 -1.85 -32.59 -23.92
CA ARG A 388 -1.05 -33.13 -22.82
C ARG A 388 0.17 -33.88 -23.38
N GLY A 389 1.29 -33.76 -22.66
CA GLY A 389 2.59 -34.31 -23.09
C GLY A 389 3.40 -33.35 -23.97
N ALA A 390 2.84 -32.25 -24.48
CA ALA A 390 3.58 -31.28 -25.27
C ALA A 390 4.61 -30.48 -24.47
N ASN A 391 4.27 -30.13 -23.21
CA ASN A 391 5.15 -29.44 -22.29
C ASN A 391 4.94 -29.92 -20.84
N PRO A 392 5.91 -30.66 -20.26
CA PRO A 392 5.78 -31.21 -18.90
C PRO A 392 5.48 -30.15 -17.83
N THR A 393 6.02 -28.94 -17.98
CA THR A 393 5.77 -27.84 -17.03
C THR A 393 4.32 -27.36 -17.08
N VAL A 394 3.75 -27.27 -18.28
CA VAL A 394 2.34 -26.87 -18.47
C VAL A 394 1.39 -27.97 -17.98
N ASP A 395 1.72 -29.24 -18.25
CA ASP A 395 0.92 -30.36 -17.74
C ASP A 395 0.84 -30.34 -16.21
N VAL A 396 1.99 -30.15 -15.54
CA VAL A 396 2.03 -30.02 -14.07
C VAL A 396 1.32 -28.74 -13.61
N ALA A 397 1.45 -27.63 -14.34
CA ALA A 397 0.74 -26.38 -14.00
C ALA A 397 -0.78 -26.56 -14.03
N VAL A 398 -1.31 -27.32 -15.00
CA VAL A 398 -2.74 -27.69 -15.07
C VAL A 398 -3.14 -28.56 -13.88
N ASP A 399 -2.35 -29.60 -13.57
CA ASP A 399 -2.65 -30.53 -12.49
C ASP A 399 -2.52 -29.90 -11.08
N MET A 400 -1.69 -28.85 -10.95
CA MET A 400 -1.48 -28.10 -9.71
C MET A 400 -2.41 -26.88 -9.55
N GLN A 401 -3.24 -26.58 -10.55
CA GLN A 401 -4.09 -25.38 -10.53
C GLN A 401 -5.02 -25.33 -9.31
N GLU A 402 -5.71 -26.44 -9.02
CA GLU A 402 -6.63 -26.52 -7.90
C GLU A 402 -5.92 -26.45 -6.53
N PRO A 403 -4.84 -27.23 -6.26
CA PRO A 403 -4.05 -27.08 -5.04
C PRO A 403 -3.48 -25.67 -4.83
N ILE A 404 -2.96 -25.03 -5.88
CA ILE A 404 -2.42 -23.66 -5.80
C ILE A 404 -3.56 -22.66 -5.55
N HIS A 405 -4.69 -22.79 -6.24
CA HIS A 405 -5.87 -21.96 -6.01
C HIS A 405 -6.37 -22.07 -4.56
N GLY A 406 -6.45 -23.29 -4.01
CA GLY A 406 -6.81 -23.53 -2.61
C GLY A 406 -5.84 -22.89 -1.60
N TYR A 407 -4.56 -22.78 -1.94
CA TYR A 407 -3.57 -22.07 -1.13
C TYR A 407 -3.75 -20.55 -1.19
N LEU A 408 -4.00 -20.00 -2.39
CA LEU A 408 -4.12 -18.55 -2.62
C LEU A 408 -5.45 -17.97 -2.12
N CYS A 409 -6.53 -18.75 -2.19
CA CYS A 409 -7.83 -18.34 -1.67
C CYS A 409 -7.88 -18.50 -0.15
N GLN A 410 -8.40 -17.49 0.53
CA GLN A 410 -8.51 -17.46 2.00
C GLN A 410 -9.80 -16.76 2.40
N ARG A 411 -10.56 -17.36 3.32
CA ARG A 411 -11.76 -16.73 3.87
C ARG A 411 -11.42 -15.55 4.75
N VAL A 412 -12.34 -14.61 4.89
CA VAL A 412 -12.14 -13.35 5.63
C VAL A 412 -11.83 -13.60 7.11
N GLU A 413 -12.42 -14.63 7.69
CA GLU A 413 -12.24 -15.02 9.10
C GLU A 413 -11.04 -15.95 9.31
N GLU A 414 -10.48 -16.50 8.24
CA GLU A 414 -9.40 -17.47 8.30
C GLU A 414 -8.08 -16.77 8.61
N ARG A 415 -7.45 -17.13 9.72
CA ARG A 415 -6.10 -16.73 10.08
C ARG A 415 -5.11 -17.80 9.62
N SER A 416 -3.99 -17.39 9.07
CA SER A 416 -2.85 -18.27 8.78
C SER A 416 -1.60 -17.75 9.48
N THR A 417 -0.91 -18.62 10.21
CA THR A 417 0.39 -18.27 10.80
C THR A 417 1.51 -18.34 9.75
N ALA A 418 2.67 -17.76 10.05
CA ALA A 418 3.84 -17.83 9.18
C ALA A 418 4.26 -19.27 8.90
N GLU A 419 4.22 -20.14 9.94
CA GLU A 419 4.55 -21.55 9.84
C GLU A 419 3.56 -22.32 8.96
N GLU A 420 2.27 -22.06 9.10
CA GLU A 420 1.22 -22.69 8.27
C GLU A 420 1.33 -22.27 6.82
N SER A 421 1.54 -20.98 6.56
CA SER A 421 1.70 -20.42 5.22
C SER A 421 2.94 -21.01 4.53
N SER A 422 4.09 -20.99 5.20
CA SER A 422 5.35 -21.55 4.69
C SER A 422 5.28 -23.06 4.53
N GLY A 423 4.77 -23.78 5.54
CA GLY A 423 4.63 -25.24 5.50
C GLY A 423 3.73 -25.72 4.37
N SER A 424 2.64 -25.00 4.09
CA SER A 424 1.74 -25.30 2.98
C SER A 424 2.40 -25.03 1.62
N LEU A 425 3.15 -23.92 1.49
CA LEU A 425 3.92 -23.60 0.29
C LEU A 425 4.98 -24.68 -0.01
N LEU A 426 5.70 -25.14 1.02
CA LEU A 426 6.69 -26.22 0.89
C LEU A 426 6.05 -27.56 0.48
N ARG A 427 4.84 -27.86 0.97
CA ARG A 427 4.08 -29.04 0.52
C ARG A 427 3.74 -28.96 -0.96
N LEU A 428 3.23 -27.80 -1.43
CA LEU A 428 2.94 -27.57 -2.85
C LEU A 428 4.18 -27.73 -3.72
N LYS A 429 5.35 -27.23 -3.29
CA LYS A 429 6.63 -27.42 -4.00
C LYS A 429 6.98 -28.91 -4.14
N ARG A 430 6.86 -29.71 -3.05
CA ARG A 430 7.18 -31.14 -3.08
C ARG A 430 6.24 -31.89 -4.02
N GLU A 431 4.97 -31.60 -3.98
CA GLU A 431 3.97 -32.19 -4.88
C GLU A 431 4.26 -31.82 -6.35
N ALA A 432 4.56 -30.56 -6.63
CA ALA A 432 4.95 -30.12 -7.97
C ALA A 432 6.22 -30.84 -8.48
N ALA A 433 7.23 -30.98 -7.63
CA ALA A 433 8.46 -31.70 -7.97
C ALA A 433 8.23 -33.18 -8.28
N GLN A 434 7.39 -33.85 -7.52
CA GLN A 434 7.00 -35.26 -7.77
C GLN A 434 6.28 -35.39 -9.11
N ARG A 435 5.34 -34.51 -9.41
CA ARG A 435 4.59 -34.52 -10.69
C ARG A 435 5.50 -34.18 -11.88
N LEU A 436 6.45 -33.22 -11.72
CA LEU A 436 7.43 -32.90 -12.78
C LEU A 436 8.34 -34.08 -13.09
N GLY A 437 8.85 -34.77 -12.07
CA GLY A 437 9.67 -36.01 -12.27
C GLY A 437 8.89 -37.11 -12.99
N ALA A 438 7.64 -37.32 -12.63
CA ALA A 438 6.79 -38.32 -13.31
C ALA A 438 6.49 -37.92 -14.77
N ALA A 439 6.19 -36.63 -15.04
CA ALA A 439 5.91 -36.16 -16.40
C ALA A 439 7.16 -36.24 -17.31
N GLN A 440 8.34 -35.91 -16.79
CA GLN A 440 9.61 -36.04 -17.52
C GLN A 440 9.95 -37.48 -17.83
N SER A 441 9.74 -38.41 -16.89
CA SER A 441 9.94 -39.86 -17.09
C SER A 441 9.00 -40.41 -18.15
N ALA A 442 7.74 -40.00 -18.15
CA ALA A 442 6.76 -40.39 -19.16
C ALA A 442 7.10 -39.88 -20.57
N SER A 443 7.57 -38.60 -20.67
CA SER A 443 8.01 -38.01 -21.91
C SER A 443 9.26 -38.69 -22.48
N ALA A 444 10.21 -39.07 -21.63
CA ALA A 444 11.42 -39.83 -22.02
C ALA A 444 11.09 -41.26 -22.49
N ALA A 445 10.11 -41.94 -21.87
CA ALA A 445 9.66 -43.28 -22.25
C ALA A 445 8.89 -43.29 -23.58
N GLY A 446 8.19 -42.18 -23.93
CA GLY A 446 7.50 -42.03 -25.20
C GLY A 446 8.39 -41.69 -26.40
N GLN A 447 9.65 -41.33 -26.18
CA GLN A 447 10.65 -41.05 -27.21
C GLN A 447 11.63 -42.17 -27.50
N SER A 448 11.28 -43.46 -27.29
CA SER A 448 12.08 -44.59 -27.79
C SER A 448 12.16 -44.47 -29.32
N PRO A 449 13.35 -44.49 -29.95
CA PRO A 449 13.46 -44.41 -31.40
C PRO A 449 12.74 -45.56 -32.02
N PRO A 450 12.02 -45.37 -33.14
CA PRO A 450 11.42 -46.52 -33.86
C PRO A 450 12.52 -47.51 -34.20
N GLY A 451 12.32 -48.76 -33.75
CA GLY A 451 13.30 -49.82 -33.83
C GLY A 451 13.97 -49.90 -35.20
N ALA A 452 15.26 -50.05 -35.19
CA ALA A 452 16.02 -50.41 -36.38
C ALA A 452 15.37 -51.62 -37.04
N ALA A 453 14.72 -51.40 -38.17
CA ALA A 453 14.26 -52.47 -39.02
C ALA A 453 15.48 -53.29 -39.44
N GLN A 454 15.56 -54.54 -39.00
CA GLN A 454 16.55 -55.52 -39.46
C GLN A 454 16.51 -55.56 -40.98
N ALA A 455 17.61 -55.13 -41.62
CA ALA A 455 17.81 -55.24 -43.05
C ALA A 455 17.90 -56.74 -43.40
N ALA A 456 16.93 -57.26 -44.12
CA ALA A 456 17.02 -58.56 -44.80
C ALA A 456 18.18 -58.59 -45.80
N PRO A 457 18.92 -59.71 -45.97
CA PRO A 457 20.07 -59.77 -46.87
C PRO A 457 19.64 -59.60 -48.33
N ARG A 458 20.26 -58.67 -49.04
CA ARG A 458 20.12 -58.50 -50.49
C ARG A 458 20.70 -59.70 -51.21
N ALA A 459 19.92 -60.36 -52.03
CA ALA A 459 20.33 -61.31 -53.06
C ALA A 459 21.16 -60.54 -54.17
N GLN A 460 22.31 -61.18 -54.56
CA GLN A 460 23.17 -60.67 -55.64
C GLN A 460 22.45 -60.76 -57.01
N PRO A 461 22.51 -59.83 -57.93
CA PRO A 461 22.06 -59.99 -59.29
C PRO A 461 23.17 -60.63 -60.15
N GLY A 462 22.82 -61.75 -60.89
CA GLY A 462 23.62 -62.44 -61.89
C GLY A 462 23.99 -61.54 -63.10
N ALA A 463 25.14 -61.97 -63.70
CA ALA A 463 25.84 -61.33 -64.81
C ALA A 463 25.00 -61.18 -66.11
N PRO A 464 25.39 -60.26 -66.97
CA PRO A 464 24.66 -59.99 -68.23
C PRO A 464 25.11 -60.85 -69.39
N THR A 465 24.20 -61.19 -70.27
CA THR A 465 24.44 -61.79 -71.57
C THR A 465 24.21 -60.71 -72.69
N PRO A 466 25.01 -60.76 -73.81
CA PRO A 466 25.15 -59.59 -74.67
C PRO A 466 24.20 -59.64 -75.93
N ALA A 467 24.03 -58.44 -76.42
CA ALA A 467 23.81 -57.97 -77.82
C ALA A 467 22.84 -58.67 -78.81
N ALA A 468 22.02 -57.79 -79.34
CA ALA A 468 21.84 -57.74 -80.83
C ALA A 468 21.15 -56.45 -81.19
N SER A 469 21.83 -55.59 -81.96
CA SER A 469 21.29 -54.60 -82.92
C SER A 469 20.86 -55.40 -84.20
N PRO A 470 20.14 -54.84 -85.16
CA PRO A 470 19.86 -53.48 -85.57
C PRO A 470 18.43 -53.25 -86.14
N ARG A 471 17.99 -52.06 -86.13
CA ARG A 471 17.60 -51.20 -87.36
C ARG A 471 16.86 -49.97 -86.85
#